data_427ce82e06732924e2b805bad0ea72f6
#
_entry.id   427ce82e06732924e2b805bad0ea72f6
#
_cell.length_a   1.000
_cell.length_b   1.000
_cell.length_c   1.000
_cell.angle_alpha   90.00
_cell.angle_beta   90.00
_cell.angle_gamma   90.00
#
_symmetry.space_group_name_H-M   'P 1'
#
loop_
_entity.id
_entity.type
_entity.pdbx_description
1 polymer ?
#
loop_
_entity_poly.entity_id
_entity_poly.type
_entity_poly.pdbx_seq_one_letter_code
_entity_poly.pdbx_strand_id
1 'polypeptide(L)'
;YTALKAQHPDTLVGFEAGGNFMFYGEDAAKVAKVLNSALFTRETALGEVQVTGFPPSLWARKSKELWSAGNDVYLAGLDEDGTHHQTKHLHKEDYLPIGSIINMDGRKFRIDGVDFDKGKVSLQDMALADLRMPIFREEPLFVVRELYEQQDEALDAAPEKAVDYKVGDDVVVDLLTRTIEGKIGYVDETDV
;
A
#
# COMPACT_ATOMS: atom_id res chain seq x y z
N TYR A 1 -8.28 -5.35 -23.86
CA TYR A 1 -7.54 -4.36 -23.07
C TYR A 1 -8.02 -2.94 -23.33
N THR A 2 -8.00 -2.46 -24.57
CA THR A 2 -8.31 -1.06 -24.93
C THR A 2 -9.69 -0.61 -24.45
N ALA A 3 -10.73 -1.44 -24.64
CA ALA A 3 -12.09 -1.12 -24.21
C ALA A 3 -12.20 -1.01 -22.68
N LEU A 4 -11.57 -1.92 -21.95
CA LEU A 4 -11.59 -1.92 -20.49
C LEU A 4 -10.73 -0.78 -19.92
N LYS A 5 -9.58 -0.50 -20.55
CA LYS A 5 -8.73 0.63 -20.18
C LYS A 5 -9.43 1.98 -20.38
N ALA A 6 -10.27 2.11 -21.40
CA ALA A 6 -11.07 3.32 -21.61
C ALA A 6 -12.12 3.56 -20.51
N GLN A 7 -12.58 2.50 -19.84
CA GLN A 7 -13.48 2.59 -18.69
C GLN A 7 -12.72 2.88 -17.37
N HIS A 8 -11.45 2.49 -17.32
CA HIS A 8 -10.59 2.62 -16.14
C HIS A 8 -9.25 3.29 -16.51
N PRO A 9 -9.25 4.57 -16.93
CA PRO A 9 -8.08 5.22 -17.52
C PRO A 9 -6.87 5.28 -16.57
N ASP A 10 -7.11 5.52 -15.28
CA ASP A 10 -6.07 5.70 -14.26
C ASP A 10 -5.71 4.41 -13.52
N THR A 11 -6.41 3.32 -13.81
CA THR A 11 -6.26 2.02 -13.14
C THR A 11 -5.35 1.08 -13.95
N LEU A 12 -4.51 0.32 -13.29
CA LEU A 12 -3.74 -0.75 -13.92
C LEU A 12 -4.70 -1.91 -14.28
N VAL A 13 -4.90 -2.15 -15.56
CA VAL A 13 -5.82 -3.17 -16.06
C VAL A 13 -5.05 -4.43 -16.43
N GLY A 14 -5.39 -5.53 -15.77
CA GLY A 14 -4.85 -6.85 -16.06
C GLY A 14 -5.93 -7.89 -16.32
N PHE A 15 -5.51 -9.05 -16.80
CA PHE A 15 -6.39 -10.16 -17.17
C PHE A 15 -5.88 -11.48 -16.59
N GLU A 16 -6.79 -12.34 -16.20
CA GLU A 16 -6.47 -13.73 -15.95
C GLU A 16 -6.33 -14.45 -17.28
N ALA A 17 -5.12 -14.82 -17.65
CA ALA A 17 -4.82 -15.50 -18.90
C ALA A 17 -3.70 -16.52 -18.74
N GLY A 18 -3.93 -17.75 -19.21
CA GLY A 18 -2.92 -18.81 -19.19
C GLY A 18 -2.41 -19.15 -17.78
N GLY A 19 -3.26 -19.03 -16.75
CA GLY A 19 -2.88 -19.29 -15.35
C GLY A 19 -2.02 -18.19 -14.73
N ASN A 20 -1.99 -16.98 -15.31
CA ASN A 20 -1.29 -15.81 -14.79
C ASN A 20 -2.19 -14.58 -14.82
N PHE A 21 -1.86 -13.61 -13.99
CA PHE A 21 -2.34 -12.23 -14.11
C PHE A 21 -1.42 -11.50 -15.09
N MET A 22 -1.97 -11.10 -16.24
CA MET A 22 -1.23 -10.49 -17.35
C MET A 22 -1.64 -9.04 -17.54
N PHE A 23 -0.65 -8.17 -17.69
CA PHE A 23 -0.82 -6.75 -18.00
C PHE A 23 -0.26 -6.46 -19.37
N TYR A 24 -0.82 -5.44 -20.05
CA TYR A 24 -0.52 -5.13 -21.45
C TYR A 24 -0.20 -3.64 -21.64
N GLY A 25 0.56 -3.32 -22.68
CA GLY A 25 0.84 -1.96 -23.09
C GLY A 25 1.49 -1.11 -22.00
N GLU A 26 0.96 0.09 -21.79
CA GLU A 26 1.47 1.02 -20.78
C GLU A 26 1.34 0.50 -19.35
N ASP A 27 0.27 -0.25 -19.06
CA ASP A 27 0.09 -0.84 -17.75
C ASP A 27 1.14 -1.93 -17.48
N ALA A 28 1.53 -2.69 -18.50
CA ALA A 28 2.63 -3.65 -18.37
C ALA A 28 3.95 -2.96 -18.02
N ALA A 29 4.26 -1.83 -18.67
CA ALA A 29 5.46 -1.07 -18.38
C ALA A 29 5.47 -0.51 -16.94
N LYS A 30 4.32 0.03 -16.47
CA LYS A 30 4.15 0.52 -15.09
C LYS A 30 4.31 -0.61 -14.08
N VAL A 31 3.61 -1.73 -14.28
CA VAL A 31 3.66 -2.91 -13.41
C VAL A 31 5.08 -3.47 -13.35
N ALA A 32 5.74 -3.64 -14.49
CA ALA A 32 7.12 -4.15 -14.55
C ALA A 32 8.08 -3.27 -13.77
N LYS A 33 7.93 -1.94 -13.86
CA LYS A 33 8.74 -0.97 -13.12
C LYS A 33 8.54 -1.09 -11.61
N VAL A 34 7.28 -1.10 -11.15
CA VAL A 34 6.95 -1.17 -9.71
C VAL A 34 7.40 -2.50 -9.12
N LEU A 35 7.13 -3.61 -9.81
CA LEU A 35 7.42 -4.95 -9.31
C LEU A 35 8.86 -5.42 -9.59
N ASN A 36 9.68 -4.59 -10.23
CA ASN A 36 11.00 -4.94 -10.73
C ASN A 36 10.98 -6.29 -11.48
N SER A 37 10.00 -6.47 -12.37
CA SER A 37 9.78 -7.70 -13.11
C SER A 37 10.13 -7.54 -14.58
N ALA A 38 10.32 -8.66 -15.29
CA ALA A 38 10.63 -8.65 -16.70
C ALA A 38 9.46 -8.10 -17.53
N LEU A 39 9.79 -7.26 -18.51
CA LEU A 39 8.88 -6.74 -19.52
C LEU A 39 9.22 -7.41 -20.84
N PHE A 40 8.23 -8.03 -21.46
CA PHE A 40 8.40 -8.75 -22.72
C PHE A 40 7.64 -8.02 -23.84
N THR A 41 8.10 -8.17 -25.07
CA THR A 41 7.34 -7.79 -26.27
C THR A 41 6.71 -9.02 -26.86
N ARG A 42 5.42 -8.97 -27.14
CA ARG A 42 4.66 -10.03 -27.81
C ARG A 42 4.08 -9.51 -29.11
N GLU A 43 4.26 -10.25 -30.18
CA GLU A 43 3.61 -9.99 -31.46
C GLU A 43 2.15 -10.42 -31.39
N THR A 44 1.24 -9.54 -31.80
CA THR A 44 -0.21 -9.77 -31.86
C THR A 44 -0.73 -9.41 -33.26
N ALA A 45 -1.98 -9.76 -33.55
CA ALA A 45 -2.62 -9.38 -34.80
C ALA A 45 -2.72 -7.85 -35.01
N LEU A 46 -2.57 -7.05 -33.94
CA LEU A 46 -2.61 -5.59 -33.95
C LEU A 46 -1.21 -4.95 -33.86
N GLY A 47 -0.13 -5.75 -33.95
CA GLY A 47 1.25 -5.33 -33.82
C GLY A 47 1.90 -5.79 -32.52
N GLU A 48 3.08 -5.26 -32.26
CA GLU A 48 3.82 -5.56 -31.02
C GLU A 48 3.18 -4.90 -29.81
N VAL A 49 3.06 -5.65 -28.71
CA VAL A 49 2.56 -5.15 -27.44
C VAL A 49 3.47 -5.57 -26.29
N GLN A 50 3.74 -4.65 -25.37
CA GLN A 50 4.46 -4.95 -24.14
C GLN A 50 3.58 -5.74 -23.20
N VAL A 51 4.15 -6.77 -22.56
CA VAL A 51 3.45 -7.62 -21.62
C VAL A 51 4.32 -7.91 -20.40
N THR A 52 3.70 -7.97 -19.22
CA THR A 52 4.28 -8.51 -18.01
C THR A 52 3.20 -9.26 -17.24
N GLY A 53 3.60 -10.08 -16.28
CA GLY A 53 2.62 -10.79 -15.47
C GLY A 53 3.27 -11.64 -14.39
N PHE A 54 2.42 -12.21 -13.56
CA PHE A 54 2.85 -13.09 -12.48
C PHE A 54 1.75 -14.12 -12.15
N PRO A 55 2.11 -15.27 -11.56
CA PRO A 55 1.15 -16.29 -11.19
C PRO A 55 0.25 -15.84 -10.03
N PRO A 56 -1.01 -16.33 -9.96
CA PRO A 56 -1.96 -15.99 -8.90
C PRO A 56 -1.43 -16.24 -7.48
N SER A 57 -0.56 -17.23 -7.29
CA SER A 57 0.09 -17.51 -6.00
C SER A 57 0.93 -16.35 -5.45
N LEU A 58 1.36 -15.42 -6.31
CA LEU A 58 2.10 -14.23 -5.92
C LEU A 58 1.20 -13.01 -5.69
N TRP A 59 -0.11 -13.12 -5.90
CA TRP A 59 -1.06 -12.00 -5.79
C TRP A 59 -0.93 -11.26 -4.46
N ALA A 60 -1.00 -11.97 -3.34
CA ALA A 60 -0.95 -11.35 -2.02
C ALA A 60 0.28 -10.46 -1.78
N ARG A 61 1.42 -10.84 -2.37
CA ARG A 61 2.66 -10.04 -2.28
C ARG A 61 2.68 -8.92 -3.31
N LYS A 62 2.38 -9.23 -4.57
CA LYS A 62 2.50 -8.29 -5.69
C LYS A 62 1.43 -7.20 -5.66
N SER A 63 0.23 -7.51 -5.19
CA SER A 63 -0.81 -6.52 -4.97
C SER A 63 -0.40 -5.47 -3.94
N LYS A 64 0.25 -5.88 -2.84
CA LYS A 64 0.78 -4.94 -1.84
C LYS A 64 1.84 -4.00 -2.44
N GLU A 65 2.75 -4.52 -3.26
CA GLU A 65 3.78 -3.71 -3.91
C GLU A 65 3.14 -2.67 -4.85
N LEU A 66 2.16 -3.07 -5.68
CA LEU A 66 1.43 -2.18 -6.59
C LEU A 66 0.63 -1.12 -5.83
N TRP A 67 -0.05 -1.53 -4.80
CA TRP A 67 -0.88 -0.68 -3.97
C TRP A 67 -0.05 0.35 -3.19
N SER A 68 1.06 -0.09 -2.55
CA SER A 68 2.00 0.80 -1.86
C SER A 68 2.64 1.84 -2.78
N ALA A 69 2.67 1.57 -4.09
CA ALA A 69 3.09 2.53 -5.10
C ALA A 69 1.95 3.44 -5.60
N GLY A 70 0.79 3.44 -4.92
CA GLY A 70 -0.34 4.32 -5.19
C GLY A 70 -1.14 3.96 -6.45
N ASN A 71 -1.17 2.67 -6.83
CA ASN A 71 -1.89 2.24 -8.03
C ASN A 71 -3.20 1.55 -7.70
N ASP A 72 -4.26 1.95 -8.41
CA ASP A 72 -5.46 1.13 -8.54
C ASP A 72 -5.17 -0.03 -9.47
N VAL A 73 -5.69 -1.20 -9.16
CA VAL A 73 -5.53 -2.40 -9.99
C VAL A 73 -6.89 -3.04 -10.23
N TYR A 74 -7.22 -3.25 -11.49
CA TYR A 74 -8.41 -3.98 -11.91
C TYR A 74 -7.99 -5.25 -12.66
N LEU A 75 -8.40 -6.41 -12.16
CA LEU A 75 -8.20 -7.68 -12.85
C LEU A 75 -9.54 -8.18 -13.39
N ALA A 76 -9.55 -8.52 -14.66
CA ALA A 76 -10.67 -9.12 -15.35
C ALA A 76 -10.39 -10.59 -15.66
N GLY A 77 -11.41 -11.43 -15.43
CA GLY A 77 -11.50 -12.78 -16.00
C GLY A 77 -12.27 -12.76 -17.31
N LEU A 78 -12.14 -13.84 -18.08
CA LEU A 78 -12.91 -14.10 -19.28
C LEU A 78 -13.79 -15.32 -19.04
N ASP A 79 -15.08 -15.17 -19.27
CA ASP A 79 -16.03 -16.28 -19.31
C ASP A 79 -15.93 -17.04 -20.62
N GLU A 80 -16.52 -18.22 -20.68
CA GLU A 80 -16.51 -19.08 -21.88
C GLU A 80 -17.14 -18.41 -23.12
N ASP A 81 -18.06 -17.49 -22.91
CA ASP A 81 -18.72 -16.69 -23.97
C ASP A 81 -17.89 -15.47 -24.40
N GLY A 82 -16.73 -15.22 -23.77
CA GLY A 82 -15.87 -14.07 -24.03
C GLY A 82 -16.27 -12.80 -23.29
N THR A 83 -17.27 -12.87 -22.39
CA THR A 83 -17.65 -11.75 -21.53
C THR A 83 -16.59 -11.55 -20.45
N HIS A 84 -16.28 -10.29 -20.14
CA HIS A 84 -15.37 -9.94 -19.07
C HIS A 84 -16.15 -9.80 -17.75
N HIS A 85 -15.60 -10.36 -16.69
CA HIS A 85 -16.05 -10.10 -15.33
C HIS A 85 -14.88 -9.62 -14.46
N GLN A 86 -15.18 -8.80 -13.46
CA GLN A 86 -14.19 -8.36 -12.48
C GLN A 86 -13.84 -9.53 -11.56
N THR A 87 -12.55 -9.86 -11.46
CA THR A 87 -12.08 -10.85 -10.50
C THR A 87 -11.49 -10.23 -9.26
N LYS A 88 -10.75 -9.12 -9.41
CA LYS A 88 -10.14 -8.39 -8.30
C LYS A 88 -10.08 -6.89 -8.60
N HIS A 89 -10.30 -6.08 -7.56
CA HIS A 89 -10.13 -4.64 -7.64
C HIS A 89 -9.44 -4.14 -6.36
N LEU A 90 -8.32 -3.42 -6.54
CA LEU A 90 -7.64 -2.71 -5.47
C LEU A 90 -7.79 -1.22 -5.73
N HIS A 91 -8.30 -0.49 -4.77
CA HIS A 91 -8.36 0.96 -4.81
C HIS A 91 -7.20 1.57 -4.04
N LYS A 92 -6.48 2.51 -4.65
CA LYS A 92 -5.39 3.24 -3.99
C LYS A 92 -5.87 4.00 -2.74
N GLU A 93 -7.15 4.40 -2.74
CA GLU A 93 -7.81 5.06 -1.61
C GLU A 93 -7.96 4.14 -0.39
N ASP A 94 -7.89 2.82 -0.58
CA ASP A 94 -7.91 1.85 0.52
C ASP A 94 -6.51 1.62 1.12
N TYR A 95 -5.50 2.40 0.70
CA TYR A 95 -4.12 2.22 1.15
C TYR A 95 -3.98 2.39 2.66
N LEU A 96 -3.48 1.32 3.28
CA LEU A 96 -3.07 1.32 4.68
C LEU A 96 -1.59 0.91 4.75
N PRO A 97 -0.69 1.81 5.14
CA PRO A 97 0.74 1.50 5.20
C PRO A 97 1.02 0.38 6.20
N ILE A 98 1.54 -0.74 5.73
CA ILE A 98 1.97 -1.84 6.60
C ILE A 98 3.10 -1.36 7.51
N GLY A 99 2.97 -1.62 8.80
CA GLY A 99 3.91 -1.15 9.84
C GLY A 99 3.43 0.11 10.56
N SER A 100 2.46 0.85 10.02
CA SER A 100 1.88 2.01 10.69
C SER A 100 1.19 1.65 11.99
N ILE A 101 1.21 2.58 12.93
CA ILE A 101 0.59 2.43 14.23
C ILE A 101 -0.74 3.17 14.25
N ILE A 102 -1.79 2.49 14.70
CA ILE A 102 -3.09 3.09 14.97
C ILE A 102 -3.45 2.98 16.44
N ASN A 103 -4.22 3.96 16.94
CA ASN A 103 -4.80 3.90 18.27
C ASN A 103 -6.26 3.44 18.15
N MET A 104 -6.61 2.37 18.84
CA MET A 104 -7.96 1.82 18.88
C MET A 104 -8.27 1.38 20.30
N ASP A 105 -9.40 1.83 20.86
CA ASP A 105 -9.80 1.52 22.22
C ASP A 105 -8.73 1.87 23.30
N GLY A 106 -7.96 2.95 23.07
CA GLY A 106 -6.89 3.38 23.99
C GLY A 106 -5.62 2.52 23.94
N ARG A 107 -5.49 1.61 22.96
CA ARG A 107 -4.33 0.74 22.76
C ARG A 107 -3.70 1.00 21.41
N LYS A 108 -2.38 0.80 21.32
CA LYS A 108 -1.62 0.93 20.06
C LYS A 108 -1.53 -0.41 19.34
N PHE A 109 -1.89 -0.40 18.07
CA PHE A 109 -1.79 -1.56 17.18
C PHE A 109 -0.94 -1.21 15.98
N ARG A 110 -0.09 -2.15 15.56
CA ARG A 110 0.63 -2.05 14.29
C ARG A 110 -0.17 -2.77 13.20
N ILE A 111 -0.33 -2.13 12.05
CA ILE A 111 -0.90 -2.76 10.86
C ILE A 111 0.11 -3.79 10.33
N ASP A 112 -0.22 -5.06 10.39
CA ASP A 112 0.66 -6.16 9.98
C ASP A 112 0.35 -6.69 8.59
N GLY A 113 -0.92 -6.67 8.20
CA GLY A 113 -1.35 -7.12 6.88
C GLY A 113 -2.77 -6.76 6.54
N VAL A 114 -3.08 -6.76 5.25
CA VAL A 114 -4.42 -6.54 4.72
C VAL A 114 -4.81 -7.73 3.85
N ASP A 115 -5.97 -8.31 4.12
CA ASP A 115 -6.63 -9.33 3.31
C ASP A 115 -7.79 -8.66 2.55
N PHE A 116 -7.53 -8.30 1.29
CA PHE A 116 -8.51 -7.61 0.44
C PHE A 116 -9.68 -8.52 0.06
N ASP A 117 -9.44 -9.83 -0.10
CA ASP A 117 -10.48 -10.77 -0.50
C ASP A 117 -11.53 -10.91 0.62
N LYS A 118 -11.11 -10.75 1.86
CA LYS A 118 -12.00 -10.77 3.05
C LYS A 118 -12.37 -9.39 3.58
N GLY A 119 -11.75 -8.32 3.07
CA GLY A 119 -11.93 -6.96 3.57
C GLY A 119 -11.48 -6.80 5.03
N LYS A 120 -10.36 -7.44 5.41
CA LYS A 120 -9.86 -7.47 6.78
C LYS A 120 -8.42 -7.00 6.90
N VAL A 121 -8.11 -6.42 8.05
CA VAL A 121 -6.77 -5.99 8.44
C VAL A 121 -6.31 -6.78 9.64
N SER A 122 -5.09 -7.30 9.57
CA SER A 122 -4.42 -7.95 10.70
C SER A 122 -3.66 -6.90 11.50
N LEU A 123 -3.95 -6.78 12.77
CA LEU A 123 -3.39 -5.81 13.71
C LEU A 123 -2.61 -6.53 14.80
N GLN A 124 -1.35 -6.15 15.00
CA GLN A 124 -0.53 -6.63 16.12
C GLN A 124 -0.67 -5.67 17.31
N ASP A 125 -1.03 -6.20 18.46
CA ASP A 125 -1.05 -5.43 19.72
C ASP A 125 0.37 -5.08 20.16
N MET A 126 0.67 -3.79 20.23
CA MET A 126 2.02 -3.31 20.57
C MET A 126 2.39 -3.51 22.03
N ALA A 127 1.41 -3.57 22.93
CA ALA A 127 1.66 -3.90 24.34
C ALA A 127 2.09 -5.36 24.55
N LEU A 128 1.86 -6.21 23.56
CA LEU A 128 2.15 -7.65 23.59
C LEU A 128 3.18 -8.06 22.52
N ALA A 129 3.84 -7.08 21.89
CA ALA A 129 4.78 -7.32 20.78
C ALA A 129 6.00 -8.14 21.20
N ASP A 130 6.45 -8.03 22.45
CA ASP A 130 7.62 -8.74 22.99
C ASP A 130 7.34 -10.20 23.38
N LEU A 131 6.08 -10.65 23.26
CA LEU A 131 5.77 -12.04 23.52
C LEU A 131 6.35 -12.95 22.42
N ARG A 132 6.79 -14.17 22.83
CA ARG A 132 7.30 -15.18 21.88
C ARG A 132 6.30 -15.54 20.77
N MET A 133 5.01 -15.32 21.03
CA MET A 133 3.94 -15.47 20.05
C MET A 133 3.15 -14.16 20.01
N PRO A 134 3.33 -13.33 18.98
CA PRO A 134 2.56 -12.10 18.83
C PRO A 134 1.07 -12.42 18.70
N ILE A 135 0.25 -11.62 19.37
CA ILE A 135 -1.21 -11.74 19.28
C ILE A 135 -1.68 -10.79 18.19
N PHE A 136 -2.41 -11.35 17.22
CA PHE A 136 -3.04 -10.61 16.15
C PHE A 136 -4.56 -10.52 16.38
N ARG A 137 -5.11 -9.37 16.02
CA ARG A 137 -6.54 -9.10 15.95
C ARG A 137 -6.89 -8.81 14.50
N GLU A 138 -7.99 -9.37 14.02
CA GLU A 138 -8.53 -9.01 12.71
C GLU A 138 -9.65 -8.00 12.87
N GLU A 139 -9.58 -6.93 12.09
CA GLU A 139 -10.61 -5.89 12.02
C GLU A 139 -11.05 -5.64 10.58
N PRO A 140 -12.28 -5.16 10.35
CA PRO A 140 -12.73 -4.77 9.03
C PRO A 140 -11.84 -3.66 8.44
N LEU A 141 -11.48 -3.78 7.15
CA LEU A 141 -10.62 -2.83 6.45
C LEU A 141 -11.16 -1.40 6.54
N PHE A 142 -12.46 -1.19 6.37
CA PHE A 142 -13.07 0.15 6.40
C PHE A 142 -12.95 0.81 7.79
N VAL A 143 -13.02 0.04 8.88
CA VAL A 143 -12.85 0.56 10.25
C VAL A 143 -11.43 1.03 10.49
N VAL A 144 -10.45 0.22 10.09
CA VAL A 144 -9.03 0.54 10.29
C VAL A 144 -8.63 1.72 9.41
N ARG A 145 -9.16 1.82 8.19
CA ARG A 145 -8.92 2.95 7.29
C ARG A 145 -9.47 4.25 7.89
N GLU A 146 -10.71 4.26 8.34
CA GLU A 146 -11.32 5.43 8.97
C GLU A 146 -10.51 5.92 10.19
N LEU A 147 -10.06 5.00 11.04
CA LEU A 147 -9.21 5.33 12.18
C LEU A 147 -7.84 5.87 11.75
N TYR A 148 -7.24 5.32 10.70
CA TYR A 148 -5.97 5.76 10.18
C TYR A 148 -6.07 7.19 9.63
N GLU A 149 -7.07 7.47 8.79
CA GLU A 149 -7.34 8.78 8.20
C GLU A 149 -7.57 9.85 9.28
N GLN A 150 -8.37 9.56 10.31
CA GLN A 150 -8.63 10.48 11.42
C GLN A 150 -7.36 10.83 12.22
N GLN A 151 -6.43 9.89 12.32
CA GLN A 151 -5.17 10.12 13.02
C GLN A 151 -4.16 10.87 12.18
N ASP A 152 -4.14 10.65 10.88
CA ASP A 152 -3.28 11.36 9.92
C ASP A 152 -3.71 12.83 9.80
N GLU A 153 -5.02 13.10 9.68
CA GLU A 153 -5.57 14.47 9.71
C GLU A 153 -5.27 15.19 11.04
N ALA A 154 -5.27 14.49 12.16
CA ALA A 154 -4.96 15.06 13.45
C ALA A 154 -3.46 15.40 13.58
N LEU A 155 -2.58 14.68 12.91
CA LEU A 155 -1.15 14.97 12.83
C LEU A 155 -0.88 16.17 11.93
N ASP A 156 -1.55 16.27 10.79
CA ASP A 156 -1.43 17.40 9.86
C ASP A 156 -2.07 18.68 10.41
N ALA A 157 -3.11 18.55 11.23
CA ALA A 157 -3.78 19.68 11.90
C ALA A 157 -3.04 20.16 13.17
N ALA A 158 -2.07 19.41 13.66
CA ALA A 158 -1.23 19.89 14.76
C ALA A 158 -0.41 21.08 14.26
N PRO A 159 -0.53 22.28 14.90
CA PRO A 159 0.23 23.42 14.46
C PRO A 159 1.71 23.05 14.51
N GLU A 160 2.42 23.20 13.39
CA GLU A 160 3.87 23.24 13.34
C GLU A 160 4.31 24.34 14.32
N LYS A 161 4.51 23.99 15.58
CA LYS A 161 5.22 24.84 16.49
C LYS A 161 6.64 24.83 15.99
N ALA A 162 7.02 25.88 15.27
CA ALA A 162 8.41 26.20 15.09
C ALA A 162 9.02 26.35 16.50
N VAL A 163 9.62 25.28 16.96
CA VAL A 163 10.32 25.26 18.24
C VAL A 163 11.70 25.79 17.94
N ASP A 164 11.97 27.02 18.44
CA ASP A 164 13.29 27.66 18.32
C ASP A 164 14.27 26.95 19.27
N TYR A 165 14.86 25.87 18.78
CA TYR A 165 15.84 25.10 19.53
C TYR A 165 17.17 25.87 19.64
N LYS A 166 17.75 25.86 20.83
CA LYS A 166 19.07 26.43 21.07
C LYS A 166 20.05 25.34 21.47
N VAL A 167 21.32 25.54 21.14
CA VAL A 167 22.39 24.64 21.59
C VAL A 167 22.36 24.52 23.11
N GLY A 168 22.28 23.31 23.60
CA GLY A 168 22.18 22.96 25.02
C GLY A 168 20.78 22.69 25.54
N ASP A 169 19.73 22.88 24.71
CA ASP A 169 18.38 22.55 25.10
C ASP A 169 18.22 21.00 25.23
N ASP A 170 17.49 20.59 26.27
CA ASP A 170 17.11 19.19 26.43
C ASP A 170 15.95 18.88 25.48
N VAL A 171 16.10 17.86 24.68
CA VAL A 171 15.09 17.41 23.72
C VAL A 171 14.67 15.98 23.99
N VAL A 172 13.38 15.74 23.82
CA VAL A 172 12.79 14.41 23.80
C VAL A 172 12.24 14.20 22.41
N VAL A 173 12.83 13.28 21.66
CA VAL A 173 12.37 12.92 20.33
C VAL A 173 11.59 11.63 20.44
N ASP A 174 10.28 11.71 20.25
CA ASP A 174 9.40 10.55 20.14
C ASP A 174 9.41 10.04 18.72
N LEU A 175 10.17 8.99 18.48
CA LEU A 175 10.09 8.22 17.26
C LEU A 175 8.98 7.19 17.39
N LEU A 176 8.33 6.83 16.28
CA LEU A 176 7.24 5.85 16.24
C LEU A 176 7.56 4.51 16.93
N THR A 177 8.84 4.20 17.12
CA THR A 177 9.30 2.94 17.73
C THR A 177 10.07 3.12 19.04
N ARG A 178 10.53 4.32 19.36
CA ARG A 178 11.29 4.62 20.58
C ARG A 178 11.36 6.11 20.86
N THR A 179 11.44 6.47 22.15
CA THR A 179 11.76 7.82 22.60
C THR A 179 13.27 7.95 22.75
N ILE A 180 13.85 9.05 22.26
CA ILE A 180 15.26 9.41 22.44
C ILE A 180 15.30 10.73 23.21
N GLU A 181 16.01 10.72 24.33
CA GLU A 181 16.31 11.92 25.09
C GLU A 181 17.75 12.37 24.81
N GLY A 182 17.97 13.65 24.66
CA GLY A 182 19.29 14.18 24.36
C GLY A 182 19.36 15.69 24.51
N LYS A 183 20.51 16.23 24.13
CA LYS A 183 20.73 17.69 24.08
C LYS A 183 21.04 18.10 22.65
N ILE A 184 20.55 19.27 22.27
CA ILE A 184 20.90 19.89 21.00
C ILE A 184 22.39 20.24 21.04
N GLY A 185 23.21 19.58 20.25
CA GLY A 185 24.64 19.84 20.11
C GLY A 185 24.96 20.87 19.04
N TYR A 186 24.13 21.00 18.03
CA TYR A 186 24.35 21.92 16.90
C TYR A 186 23.01 22.20 16.21
N VAL A 187 22.81 23.43 15.76
CA VAL A 187 21.67 23.85 14.92
C VAL A 187 22.26 24.49 13.67
N ASP A 188 21.95 23.98 12.49
CA ASP A 188 22.34 24.54 11.21
C ASP A 188 21.35 25.65 10.81
N GLU A 189 21.81 26.80 10.43
CA GLU A 189 20.98 27.96 10.01
C GLU A 189 20.33 27.70 8.61
N THR A 190 20.62 26.58 7.95
CA THR A 190 20.10 26.27 6.61
C THR A 190 18.76 25.56 6.61
N ASP A 191 18.21 25.17 7.77
CA ASP A 191 16.93 24.46 7.92
C ASP A 191 15.77 25.37 8.43
N VAL A 192 15.76 26.64 8.02
CA VAL A 192 14.67 27.60 8.28
C VAL A 192 13.90 27.89 7.00
#